data_5f863b493cad43b67d7c67938ad3ce35
#
_entry.id   5f863b493cad43b67d7c67938ad3ce35
#
_cell.length_a   1.000
_cell.length_b   1.000
_cell.length_c   1.000
_cell.angle_alpha   90.00
_cell.angle_beta   90.00
_cell.angle_gamma   90.00
#
_symmetry.space_group_name_H-M   'P 1'
#
loop_
_entity.id
_entity.type
_entity.pdbx_description
1 polymer ?
#
loop_
_entity_poly.entity_id
_entity_poly.type
_entity_poly.pdbx_seq_one_letter_code
_entity_poly.pdbx_strand_id
1 'polypeptide(L)'
;MRLGMVIDLQKCVGCGGCDLACKTENNTPDGIKWSNHINQTEGRFPDVKYSYIPTLCNHCSDAACVKVCPTGAMYKDKRGLTLQDNDKCIGCRKCMRACPYGVISYNKQIPHRQWQDDEALINKGMASPYDVLKQVNSKTLPYLNPERGDTYPNTRSRRTTEKCTLCDHRLDQGLKPACVSACPSGARVFGDFDDPNSEAARLVKMHKTQQLNLDANTRPNVYYIRSFNVKNLY
;
A
#
# COMPACT_ATOMS: atom_id res chain seq x y z
N MET A 1 -11.31 11.61 -14.02
CA MET A 1 -10.51 10.40 -13.77
C MET A 1 -10.56 10.05 -12.30
N ARG A 2 -10.95 8.83 -11.99
CA ARG A 2 -11.10 8.32 -10.62
C ARG A 2 -10.43 6.94 -10.53
N LEU A 3 -9.13 6.95 -10.35
CA LEU A 3 -8.32 5.74 -10.27
C LEU A 3 -8.55 4.99 -8.97
N GLY A 4 -8.61 3.67 -9.06
CA GLY A 4 -8.80 2.81 -7.90
C GLY A 4 -8.63 1.32 -8.22
N MET A 5 -9.14 0.48 -7.35
CA MET A 5 -8.93 -0.95 -7.43
C MET A 5 -10.21 -1.74 -7.14
N VAL A 6 -10.41 -2.82 -7.88
CA VAL A 6 -11.36 -3.88 -7.53
C VAL A 6 -10.57 -5.08 -7.04
N ILE A 7 -10.99 -5.65 -5.93
CA ILE A 7 -10.41 -6.87 -5.35
C ILE A 7 -11.50 -7.95 -5.35
N ASP A 8 -11.31 -8.97 -6.19
CA ASP A 8 -12.22 -10.10 -6.28
C ASP A 8 -11.81 -11.16 -5.24
N LEU A 9 -12.55 -11.21 -4.13
CA LEU A 9 -12.28 -12.16 -3.06
C LEU A 9 -12.64 -13.62 -3.42
N GLN A 10 -13.35 -13.84 -4.55
CA GLN A 10 -13.58 -15.20 -5.04
C GLN A 10 -12.35 -15.76 -5.75
N LYS A 11 -11.53 -14.86 -6.36
CA LYS A 11 -10.28 -15.22 -7.03
C LYS A 11 -9.08 -15.17 -6.09
N CYS A 12 -9.17 -14.44 -4.98
CA CYS A 12 -8.06 -14.26 -4.05
C CYS A 12 -7.73 -15.56 -3.33
N VAL A 13 -6.52 -16.06 -3.53
CA VAL A 13 -6.03 -17.31 -2.91
C VAL A 13 -5.25 -17.07 -1.60
N GLY A 14 -5.17 -15.83 -1.11
CA GLY A 14 -4.49 -15.50 0.15
C GLY A 14 -2.96 -15.69 0.14
N CYS A 15 -2.30 -15.68 -1.02
CA CYS A 15 -0.88 -16.01 -1.13
C CYS A 15 0.09 -14.94 -0.61
N GLY A 16 -0.36 -13.70 -0.33
CA GLY A 16 0.49 -12.60 0.14
C GLY A 16 1.42 -11.99 -0.93
N GLY A 17 1.42 -12.49 -2.17
CA GLY A 17 2.29 -12.00 -3.24
C GLY A 17 2.16 -10.50 -3.52
N CYS A 18 0.96 -9.94 -3.36
CA CYS A 18 0.73 -8.51 -3.49
C CYS A 18 1.42 -7.67 -2.39
N ASP A 19 1.57 -8.21 -1.19
CA ASP A 19 2.23 -7.53 -0.07
C ASP A 19 3.74 -7.53 -0.27
N LEU A 20 4.32 -8.65 -0.71
CA LEU A 20 5.73 -8.76 -1.06
C LEU A 20 6.10 -7.86 -2.24
N ALA A 21 5.33 -7.93 -3.33
CA ALA A 21 5.56 -7.08 -4.49
C ALA A 21 5.47 -5.59 -4.14
N CYS A 22 4.52 -5.18 -3.31
CA CYS A 22 4.42 -3.81 -2.84
C CYS A 22 5.63 -3.40 -2.01
N LYS A 23 6.12 -4.30 -1.14
CA LYS A 23 7.27 -4.04 -0.29
C LYS A 23 8.54 -3.83 -1.10
N THR A 24 8.80 -4.70 -2.07
CA THR A 24 9.95 -4.61 -2.97
C THR A 24 9.88 -3.39 -3.88
N GLU A 25 8.75 -3.19 -4.55
CA GLU A 25 8.56 -2.07 -5.49
C GLU A 25 8.72 -0.71 -4.82
N ASN A 26 8.20 -0.56 -3.62
CA ASN A 26 8.11 0.73 -2.95
C ASN A 26 9.14 0.91 -1.83
N ASN A 27 10.11 0.03 -1.71
CA ASN A 27 11.18 0.09 -0.70
C ASN A 27 10.63 0.38 0.71
N THR A 28 9.52 -0.28 1.09
CA THR A 28 8.94 -0.05 2.41
C THR A 28 9.83 -0.69 3.47
N PRO A 29 10.22 0.06 4.52
CA PRO A 29 11.13 -0.47 5.53
C PRO A 29 10.48 -1.57 6.36
N ASP A 30 11.29 -2.21 7.19
CA ASP A 30 10.82 -3.25 8.09
C ASP A 30 9.70 -2.76 9.01
N GLY A 31 8.71 -3.65 9.25
CA GLY A 31 7.51 -3.31 10.03
C GLY A 31 6.48 -2.42 9.32
N ILE A 32 6.77 -1.86 8.14
CA ILE A 32 5.84 -1.02 7.38
C ILE A 32 5.29 -1.77 6.17
N LYS A 33 3.96 -1.75 6.03
CA LYS A 33 3.24 -2.38 4.92
C LYS A 33 2.27 -1.39 4.29
N TRP A 34 2.40 -1.15 2.99
CA TRP A 34 1.44 -0.34 2.21
C TRP A 34 0.32 -1.18 1.60
N SER A 35 0.62 -2.42 1.23
CA SER A 35 -0.35 -3.48 1.00
C SER A 35 -0.29 -4.43 2.18
N ASN A 36 -1.43 -4.81 2.69
CA ASN A 36 -1.59 -5.68 3.85
C ASN A 36 -2.84 -6.53 3.65
N HIS A 37 -3.15 -7.37 4.62
CA HIS A 37 -4.38 -8.16 4.63
C HIS A 37 -4.94 -8.27 6.04
N ILE A 38 -6.22 -8.52 6.11
CA ILE A 38 -6.94 -8.84 7.34
C ILE A 38 -7.31 -10.30 7.28
N ASN A 39 -6.97 -11.00 8.35
CA ASN A 39 -7.39 -12.38 8.57
C ASN A 39 -8.50 -12.39 9.60
N GLN A 40 -9.62 -13.01 9.25
CA GLN A 40 -10.77 -13.13 10.13
C GLN A 40 -11.26 -14.57 10.15
N THR A 41 -11.37 -15.14 11.34
CA THR A 41 -11.98 -16.46 11.57
C THR A 41 -13.30 -16.26 12.30
N GLU A 42 -14.38 -16.78 11.75
CA GLU A 42 -15.73 -16.73 12.33
C GLU A 42 -16.26 -18.13 12.54
N GLY A 43 -17.15 -18.29 13.53
CA GLY A 43 -17.79 -19.56 13.85
C GLY A 43 -17.03 -20.40 14.86
N ARG A 44 -17.51 -21.64 15.05
CA ARG A 44 -16.92 -22.68 15.91
C ARG A 44 -16.88 -23.98 15.12
N PHE A 45 -15.84 -24.79 15.38
CA PHE A 45 -15.76 -26.10 14.78
C PHE A 45 -17.05 -26.92 14.99
N PRO A 46 -17.59 -27.60 13.94
CA PRO A 46 -17.04 -27.74 12.60
C PRO A 46 -17.36 -26.58 11.63
N ASP A 47 -18.24 -25.63 12.01
CA ASP A 47 -18.72 -24.54 11.13
C ASP A 47 -17.82 -23.31 11.23
N VAL A 48 -16.57 -23.43 10.76
CA VAL A 48 -15.58 -22.35 10.76
C VAL A 48 -15.47 -21.73 9.39
N LYS A 49 -15.53 -20.38 9.33
CA LYS A 49 -15.27 -19.60 8.13
C LYS A 49 -14.03 -18.75 8.32
N TYR A 50 -13.09 -18.87 7.39
CA TYR A 50 -11.91 -18.02 7.31
C TYR A 50 -12.02 -17.04 6.16
N SER A 51 -11.68 -15.78 6.40
CA SER A 51 -11.68 -14.73 5.40
C SER A 51 -10.30 -14.06 5.35
N TYR A 52 -9.73 -13.97 4.15
CA TYR A 52 -8.51 -13.24 3.84
C TYR A 52 -8.87 -12.03 3.00
N ILE A 53 -8.67 -10.83 3.53
CA ILE A 53 -9.13 -9.60 2.90
C ILE A 53 -7.90 -8.71 2.64
N PRO A 54 -7.41 -8.64 1.40
CA PRO A 54 -6.31 -7.74 1.05
C PRO A 54 -6.72 -6.29 1.22
N THR A 55 -5.86 -5.49 1.85
CA THR A 55 -6.11 -4.06 2.13
C THR A 55 -4.97 -3.20 1.61
N LEU A 56 -5.28 -1.94 1.32
CA LEU A 56 -4.34 -0.90 0.91
C LEU A 56 -4.97 0.48 1.14
N CYS A 57 -4.25 1.56 0.82
CA CYS A 57 -4.86 2.88 0.82
C CYS A 57 -6.03 2.94 -0.16
N ASN A 58 -7.17 3.42 0.30
CA ASN A 58 -8.39 3.51 -0.52
C ASN A 58 -8.41 4.69 -1.50
N HIS A 59 -7.40 5.55 -1.52
CA HIS A 59 -7.32 6.74 -2.37
C HIS A 59 -8.64 7.51 -2.42
N CYS A 60 -9.26 7.69 -1.26
CA CYS A 60 -10.60 8.24 -1.09
C CYS A 60 -10.82 9.51 -1.91
N SER A 61 -12.01 9.66 -2.54
CA SER A 61 -12.37 10.88 -3.25
C SER A 61 -12.52 12.05 -2.28
N ASP A 62 -13.02 11.78 -1.07
CA ASP A 62 -13.11 12.73 0.04
C ASP A 62 -12.15 12.33 1.17
N ALA A 63 -10.86 12.59 0.95
CA ALA A 63 -9.78 12.06 1.80
C ALA A 63 -9.63 12.83 3.11
N ALA A 64 -10.05 12.24 4.22
CA ALA A 64 -9.92 12.84 5.56
C ALA A 64 -8.44 13.17 5.90
N CYS A 65 -7.49 12.35 5.46
CA CYS A 65 -6.06 12.59 5.69
C CYS A 65 -5.53 13.85 4.99
N VAL A 66 -6.13 14.24 3.86
CA VAL A 66 -5.80 15.50 3.16
C VAL A 66 -6.35 16.68 3.93
N LYS A 67 -7.61 16.61 4.36
CA LYS A 67 -8.29 17.71 5.09
C LYS A 67 -7.59 18.12 6.39
N VAL A 68 -6.97 17.17 7.07
CA VAL A 68 -6.33 17.43 8.38
C VAL A 68 -4.84 17.74 8.29
N CYS A 69 -4.24 17.72 7.10
CA CYS A 69 -2.81 17.94 6.95
C CYS A 69 -2.47 19.43 7.02
N PRO A 70 -1.76 19.90 8.08
CA PRO A 70 -1.53 21.34 8.28
C PRO A 70 -0.53 21.94 7.29
N THR A 71 0.34 21.11 6.69
CA THR A 71 1.37 21.54 5.74
C THR A 71 1.03 21.28 4.29
N GLY A 72 -0.14 20.67 4.01
CA GLY A 72 -0.49 20.23 2.67
C GLY A 72 0.37 19.08 2.13
N ALA A 73 1.15 18.41 3.00
CA ALA A 73 1.95 17.25 2.61
C ALA A 73 1.09 16.09 2.08
N MET A 74 -0.12 15.90 2.64
CA MET A 74 -1.13 15.02 2.04
C MET A 74 -1.95 15.82 1.04
N TYR A 75 -2.03 15.37 -0.21
CA TYR A 75 -2.71 16.11 -1.28
C TYR A 75 -3.40 15.18 -2.28
N LYS A 76 -4.23 15.74 -3.13
CA LYS A 76 -4.83 15.08 -4.29
C LYS A 76 -4.09 15.53 -5.54
N ASP A 77 -3.65 14.56 -6.36
CA ASP A 77 -3.12 14.87 -7.67
C ASP A 77 -4.23 15.03 -8.73
N LYS A 78 -3.86 15.42 -9.95
CA LYS A 78 -4.78 15.57 -11.08
C LYS A 78 -5.49 14.28 -11.51
N ARG A 79 -4.97 13.13 -11.15
CA ARG A 79 -5.54 11.79 -11.43
C ARG A 79 -6.52 11.34 -10.34
N GLY A 80 -6.72 12.16 -9.31
CA GLY A 80 -7.54 11.81 -8.15
C GLY A 80 -6.85 10.91 -7.14
N LEU A 81 -5.55 10.66 -7.26
CA LEU A 81 -4.78 9.91 -6.27
C LEU A 81 -4.54 10.75 -5.01
N THR A 82 -4.64 10.11 -3.86
CA THR A 82 -4.20 10.72 -2.61
C THR A 82 -2.73 10.39 -2.41
N LEU A 83 -1.87 11.38 -2.52
CA LEU A 83 -0.41 11.26 -2.41
C LEU A 83 0.11 11.98 -1.17
N GLN A 84 1.41 11.83 -0.91
CA GLN A 84 2.07 12.50 0.20
C GLN A 84 3.43 13.02 -0.28
N ASP A 85 3.66 14.29 -0.02
CA ASP A 85 4.94 14.96 -0.23
C ASP A 85 5.79 14.79 1.03
N ASN A 86 6.91 14.06 0.90
CA ASN A 86 7.78 13.72 2.02
C ASN A 86 8.51 14.96 2.57
N ASP A 87 8.83 15.94 1.74
CA ASP A 87 9.60 17.12 2.12
C ASP A 87 8.75 18.11 2.92
N LYS A 88 7.45 18.17 2.62
CA LYS A 88 6.48 18.97 3.39
C LYS A 88 6.01 18.29 4.67
N CYS A 89 6.30 17.00 4.84
CA CYS A 89 5.78 16.23 5.97
C CYS A 89 6.55 16.52 7.25
N ILE A 90 5.89 17.12 8.24
CA ILE A 90 6.45 17.39 9.58
C ILE A 90 6.24 16.26 10.59
N GLY A 91 5.67 15.12 10.17
CA GLY A 91 5.47 13.96 11.03
C GLY A 91 4.46 14.10 12.16
N CYS A 92 3.53 15.06 12.10
CA CYS A 92 2.55 15.33 13.15
C CYS A 92 1.51 14.20 13.35
N ARG A 93 1.43 13.24 12.45
CA ARG A 93 0.56 12.05 12.49
C ARG A 93 -0.95 12.33 12.52
N LYS A 94 -1.41 13.56 12.25
CA LYS A 94 -2.84 13.87 12.16
C LYS A 94 -3.54 13.03 11.09
N CYS A 95 -2.88 12.83 9.94
CA CYS A 95 -3.39 11.98 8.84
C CYS A 95 -3.61 10.52 9.25
N MET A 96 -2.74 9.96 10.13
CA MET A 96 -2.91 8.61 10.65
C MET A 96 -4.16 8.49 11.51
N ARG A 97 -4.38 9.45 12.41
CA ARG A 97 -5.55 9.46 13.29
C ARG A 97 -6.86 9.69 12.53
N ALA A 98 -6.80 10.46 11.44
CA ALA A 98 -7.97 10.76 10.62
C ALA A 98 -8.31 9.66 9.60
N CYS A 99 -7.39 8.74 9.34
CA CYS A 99 -7.61 7.67 8.37
C CYS A 99 -8.47 6.55 9.00
N PRO A 100 -9.71 6.34 8.52
CA PRO A 100 -10.59 5.31 9.10
C PRO A 100 -10.17 3.89 8.73
N TYR A 101 -9.12 3.74 7.91
CA TYR A 101 -8.61 2.45 7.42
C TYR A 101 -7.28 2.04 8.06
N GLY A 102 -6.67 2.88 8.88
CA GLY A 102 -5.40 2.57 9.55
C GLY A 102 -4.21 2.30 8.62
N VAL A 103 -4.26 2.73 7.36
CA VAL A 103 -3.28 2.35 6.32
C VAL A 103 -2.13 3.34 6.13
N ILE A 104 -1.99 4.31 7.02
CA ILE A 104 -0.90 5.30 7.00
C ILE A 104 0.09 4.92 8.08
N SER A 105 1.32 4.70 7.71
CA SER A 105 2.41 4.34 8.61
C SER A 105 3.30 5.54 8.97
N TYR A 106 4.07 5.41 10.03
CA TYR A 106 5.00 6.45 10.50
C TYR A 106 6.39 5.88 10.68
N ASN A 107 7.37 6.50 10.08
CA ASN A 107 8.78 6.14 10.18
C ASN A 107 9.38 6.63 11.51
N LYS A 108 9.35 5.78 12.53
CA LYS A 108 9.94 6.07 13.84
C LYS A 108 11.46 6.06 13.79
N GLN A 109 12.03 5.14 13.00
CA GLN A 109 13.46 4.91 12.86
C GLN A 109 13.94 5.34 11.47
N ILE A 110 15.25 5.38 11.29
CA ILE A 110 15.84 5.51 9.96
C ILE A 110 15.44 4.26 9.15
N PRO A 111 14.82 4.42 7.98
CA PRO A 111 14.46 3.29 7.13
C PRO A 111 15.68 2.45 6.77
N HIS A 112 15.53 1.14 6.78
CA HIS A 112 16.60 0.19 6.42
C HIS A 112 17.89 0.33 7.24
N ARG A 113 17.77 0.69 8.52
CA ARG A 113 18.91 0.88 9.43
C ARG A 113 19.83 -0.34 9.49
N GLN A 114 19.27 -1.53 9.45
CA GLN A 114 20.03 -2.80 9.47
C GLN A 114 21.04 -2.96 8.32
N TRP A 115 20.92 -2.15 7.28
CA TRP A 115 21.87 -2.11 6.16
C TRP A 115 22.95 -1.02 6.32
N GLN A 116 22.87 -0.25 7.40
CA GLN A 116 23.78 0.85 7.70
C GLN A 116 24.70 0.55 8.89
N ASP A 117 24.45 -0.54 9.59
CA ASP A 117 25.29 -1.03 10.67
C ASP A 117 26.15 -2.22 10.24
N ASP A 118 27.23 -2.47 11.02
CA ASP A 118 28.20 -3.55 10.75
C ASP A 118 27.73 -4.91 11.30
N GLU A 119 26.50 -5.01 11.79
CA GLU A 119 26.00 -6.23 12.41
C GLU A 119 25.53 -7.22 11.34
N ALA A 120 26.20 -8.37 11.25
CA ALA A 120 25.75 -9.49 10.46
C ALA A 120 24.58 -10.23 11.16
N LEU A 121 23.57 -10.67 10.39
CA LEU A 121 22.45 -11.48 10.92
C LEU A 121 22.92 -12.76 11.63
N ILE A 122 24.01 -13.37 11.13
CA ILE A 122 24.68 -14.52 11.75
C ILE A 122 26.13 -14.11 12.00
N ASN A 123 26.47 -13.86 13.25
CA ASN A 123 27.80 -13.43 13.65
C ASN A 123 28.84 -14.47 13.23
N LYS A 124 29.89 -14.04 12.53
CA LYS A 124 30.96 -14.88 11.96
C LYS A 124 30.54 -15.91 10.90
N GLY A 125 29.27 -15.96 10.53
CA GLY A 125 28.74 -16.85 9.50
C GLY A 125 28.36 -16.18 8.18
N MET A 126 28.22 -14.84 8.19
CA MET A 126 27.85 -14.03 7.02
C MET A 126 28.62 -12.72 7.03
N ALA A 127 28.84 -12.15 5.85
CA ALA A 127 29.26 -10.76 5.72
C ALA A 127 28.16 -9.81 6.25
N SER A 128 28.53 -8.70 6.86
CA SER A 128 27.56 -7.66 7.20
C SER A 128 27.02 -7.01 5.91
N PRO A 129 25.83 -6.41 5.93
CA PRO A 129 25.34 -5.64 4.79
C PRO A 129 26.32 -4.53 4.36
N TYR A 130 27.02 -3.93 5.30
CA TYR A 130 28.04 -2.91 5.06
C TYR A 130 29.26 -3.47 4.31
N ASP A 131 29.74 -4.68 4.68
CA ASP A 131 30.84 -5.35 3.99
C ASP A 131 30.46 -5.69 2.55
N VAL A 132 29.23 -6.16 2.33
CA VAL A 132 28.72 -6.42 0.97
C VAL A 132 28.71 -5.14 0.13
N LEU A 133 28.23 -4.03 0.67
CA LEU A 133 28.23 -2.75 -0.04
C LEU A 133 29.64 -2.28 -0.40
N LYS A 134 30.62 -2.45 0.50
CA LYS A 134 32.03 -2.16 0.24
C LYS A 134 32.60 -3.05 -0.88
N GLN A 135 32.33 -4.35 -0.83
CA GLN A 135 32.84 -5.29 -1.82
C GLN A 135 32.35 -4.99 -3.24
N VAL A 136 31.06 -4.61 -3.38
CA VAL A 136 30.47 -4.27 -4.69
C VAL A 136 30.67 -2.79 -5.06
N ASN A 137 31.34 -2.01 -4.22
CA ASN A 137 31.53 -0.58 -4.39
C ASN A 137 30.23 0.19 -4.74
N SER A 138 29.14 -0.21 -4.13
CA SER A 138 27.82 0.36 -4.38
C SER A 138 27.40 1.29 -3.25
N LYS A 139 26.80 2.43 -3.64
CA LYS A 139 26.13 3.34 -2.70
C LYS A 139 24.64 3.01 -2.53
N THR A 140 24.11 2.16 -3.40
CA THR A 140 22.70 1.75 -3.39
C THR A 140 22.57 0.39 -2.75
N LEU A 141 21.66 0.26 -1.81
CA LEU A 141 21.35 -1.02 -1.16
C LEU A 141 20.85 -2.02 -2.20
N PRO A 142 21.36 -3.26 -2.24
CA PRO A 142 21.07 -4.22 -3.32
C PRO A 142 19.59 -4.59 -3.47
N TYR A 143 18.80 -4.43 -2.42
CA TYR A 143 17.37 -4.76 -2.43
C TYR A 143 16.46 -3.54 -2.67
N LEU A 144 16.99 -2.34 -2.79
CA LEU A 144 16.18 -1.17 -3.13
C LEU A 144 15.91 -1.15 -4.64
N ASN A 145 14.65 -0.86 -4.98
CA ASN A 145 14.28 -0.59 -6.35
C ASN A 145 14.84 0.79 -6.78
N PRO A 146 15.84 0.86 -7.68
CA PRO A 146 16.42 2.13 -8.14
C PRO A 146 15.48 2.89 -9.08
N GLU A 147 14.51 2.20 -9.70
CA GLU A 147 13.60 2.74 -10.73
C GLU A 147 12.34 3.38 -10.15
N ARG A 148 12.38 3.72 -8.87
CA ARG A 148 11.21 4.29 -8.17
C ARG A 148 10.81 5.65 -8.73
N GLY A 149 11.21 6.30 -9.58
CA GLY A 149 10.77 7.58 -10.14
C GLY A 149 10.82 8.76 -9.15
N ASP A 150 10.57 9.95 -9.65
CA ASP A 150 10.82 11.21 -8.92
C ASP A 150 9.64 11.66 -8.04
N THR A 151 8.45 11.08 -8.22
CA THR A 151 7.22 11.49 -7.51
C THR A 151 7.25 11.16 -6.02
N TYR A 152 8.13 10.27 -5.60
CA TYR A 152 8.29 9.86 -4.21
C TYR A 152 9.73 9.37 -3.97
N PRO A 153 10.40 9.74 -2.87
CA PRO A 153 11.78 9.33 -2.63
C PRO A 153 11.92 7.82 -2.48
N ASN A 154 13.01 7.26 -2.93
CA ASN A 154 13.32 5.82 -2.84
C ASN A 154 13.19 5.28 -1.42
N THR A 155 13.59 6.06 -0.43
CA THR A 155 13.35 5.81 0.99
C THR A 155 12.77 7.06 1.62
N ARG A 156 11.78 6.88 2.49
CA ARG A 156 11.15 8.00 3.20
C ARG A 156 12.00 8.37 4.41
N SER A 157 12.00 9.64 4.74
CA SER A 157 12.79 10.15 5.85
C SER A 157 12.24 9.68 7.20
N ARG A 158 13.14 9.60 8.20
CA ARG A 158 12.72 9.42 9.59
C ARG A 158 11.76 10.54 10.00
N ARG A 159 10.80 10.23 10.85
CA ARG A 159 9.76 11.14 11.37
C ARG A 159 8.76 11.63 10.31
N THR A 160 8.66 10.98 9.16
CA THR A 160 7.60 11.23 8.19
C THR A 160 6.55 10.12 8.19
N THR A 161 5.39 10.40 7.61
CA THR A 161 4.37 9.37 7.36
C THR A 161 4.52 8.83 5.96
N GLU A 162 4.00 7.63 5.72
CA GLU A 162 3.98 7.03 4.40
C GLU A 162 2.75 6.13 4.21
N LYS A 163 2.35 5.92 2.97
CA LYS A 163 1.21 5.08 2.59
C LYS A 163 1.31 4.65 1.14
N CYS A 164 0.46 3.73 0.72
CA CYS A 164 0.33 3.33 -0.68
C CYS A 164 0.05 4.55 -1.58
N THR A 165 0.80 4.67 -2.68
CA THR A 165 0.66 5.70 -3.73
C THR A 165 -0.06 5.17 -4.97
N LEU A 166 -0.57 3.92 -4.96
CA LEU A 166 -1.00 3.16 -6.14
C LEU A 166 0.11 3.00 -7.19
N CYS A 167 1.37 3.00 -6.72
CA CYS A 167 2.56 2.95 -7.58
C CYS A 167 2.52 4.05 -8.66
N ASP A 168 2.27 5.30 -8.25
CA ASP A 168 2.18 6.47 -9.11
C ASP A 168 3.31 6.58 -10.13
N HIS A 169 4.54 6.26 -9.72
CA HIS A 169 5.72 6.18 -10.59
C HIS A 169 5.58 5.14 -11.72
N ARG A 170 4.90 4.01 -11.47
CA ARG A 170 4.61 3.02 -12.52
C ARG A 170 3.51 3.50 -13.45
N LEU A 171 2.50 4.16 -12.88
CA LEU A 171 1.40 4.74 -13.68
C LEU A 171 1.92 5.82 -14.64
N ASP A 172 2.93 6.58 -14.25
CA ASP A 172 3.59 7.58 -15.11
C ASP A 172 4.30 6.92 -16.32
N GLN A 173 4.67 5.66 -16.19
CA GLN A 173 5.25 4.83 -17.26
C GLN A 173 4.19 4.00 -18.02
N GLY A 174 2.90 4.19 -17.76
CA GLY A 174 1.83 3.40 -18.35
C GLY A 174 1.73 1.95 -17.82
N LEU A 175 2.43 1.65 -16.72
CA LEU A 175 2.44 0.32 -16.11
C LEU A 175 1.35 0.20 -15.03
N LYS A 176 0.90 -1.03 -14.79
CA LYS A 176 -0.03 -1.33 -13.68
C LYS A 176 0.70 -1.29 -12.34
N PRO A 177 0.00 -1.02 -11.20
CA PRO A 177 0.57 -1.16 -9.87
C PRO A 177 1.20 -2.53 -9.64
N ALA A 178 2.34 -2.58 -8.95
CA ALA A 178 3.10 -3.82 -8.75
C ALA A 178 2.26 -4.95 -8.13
N CYS A 179 1.41 -4.63 -7.14
CA CYS A 179 0.52 -5.60 -6.51
C CYS A 179 -0.58 -6.15 -7.44
N VAL A 180 -0.90 -5.46 -8.54
CA VAL A 180 -1.79 -5.96 -9.59
C VAL A 180 -1.02 -6.89 -10.53
N SER A 181 0.16 -6.45 -10.98
CA SER A 181 1.01 -7.24 -11.88
C SER A 181 1.48 -8.56 -11.26
N ALA A 182 1.71 -8.56 -9.95
CA ALA A 182 2.16 -9.74 -9.21
C ALA A 182 1.03 -10.67 -8.74
N CYS A 183 -0.24 -10.34 -8.99
CA CYS A 183 -1.35 -11.18 -8.54
C CYS A 183 -1.53 -12.40 -9.43
N PRO A 184 -1.22 -13.63 -8.98
CA PRO A 184 -1.22 -14.81 -9.85
C PRO A 184 -2.63 -15.23 -10.28
N SER A 185 -3.64 -14.91 -9.46
CA SER A 185 -5.04 -15.25 -9.73
C SER A 185 -5.84 -14.14 -10.43
N GLY A 186 -5.21 -12.98 -10.72
CA GLY A 186 -5.91 -11.82 -11.27
C GLY A 186 -7.00 -11.24 -10.34
N ALA A 187 -6.91 -11.49 -9.04
CA ALA A 187 -7.89 -11.01 -8.07
C ALA A 187 -7.87 -9.48 -7.89
N ARG A 188 -6.76 -8.81 -8.23
CA ARG A 188 -6.62 -7.34 -8.16
C ARG A 188 -6.74 -6.74 -9.54
N VAL A 189 -7.71 -5.87 -9.74
CA VAL A 189 -7.94 -5.16 -11.01
C VAL A 189 -7.88 -3.66 -10.76
N PHE A 190 -6.95 -2.99 -11.43
CA PHE A 190 -6.76 -1.55 -11.38
C PHE A 190 -7.44 -0.90 -12.58
N GLY A 191 -8.01 0.29 -12.40
CA GLY A 191 -8.58 1.05 -13.50
C GLY A 191 -9.18 2.40 -13.10
N ASP A 192 -9.69 3.10 -14.10
CA ASP A 192 -10.45 4.35 -13.94
C ASP A 192 -11.93 4.04 -13.84
N PHE A 193 -12.57 4.41 -12.74
CA PHE A 193 -14.01 4.22 -12.55
C PHE A 193 -14.87 5.21 -13.31
N ASP A 194 -14.28 6.27 -13.85
CA ASP A 194 -14.99 7.24 -14.71
C ASP A 194 -14.93 6.86 -16.20
N ASP A 195 -14.08 5.89 -16.57
CA ASP A 195 -14.05 5.30 -17.91
C ASP A 195 -14.92 4.02 -17.94
N PRO A 196 -16.07 4.04 -18.67
CA PRO A 196 -16.95 2.88 -18.76
C PRO A 196 -16.30 1.66 -19.45
N ASN A 197 -15.23 1.87 -20.21
CA ASN A 197 -14.49 0.80 -20.88
C ASN A 197 -13.42 0.17 -19.97
N SER A 198 -13.11 0.80 -18.85
CA SER A 198 -12.20 0.25 -17.86
C SER A 198 -12.72 -1.07 -17.29
N GLU A 199 -11.84 -2.07 -17.18
CA GLU A 199 -12.20 -3.36 -16.57
C GLU A 199 -12.72 -3.17 -15.13
N ALA A 200 -12.09 -2.30 -14.35
CA ALA A 200 -12.51 -1.99 -12.98
C ALA A 200 -13.94 -1.41 -12.92
N ALA A 201 -14.28 -0.47 -13.82
CA ALA A 201 -15.62 0.10 -13.90
C ALA A 201 -16.66 -0.94 -14.28
N ARG A 202 -16.36 -1.79 -15.28
CA ARG A 202 -17.24 -2.90 -15.70
C ARG A 202 -17.49 -3.88 -14.56
N LEU A 203 -16.47 -4.28 -13.83
CA LEU A 203 -16.60 -5.19 -12.68
C LEU A 203 -17.52 -4.61 -11.60
N VAL A 204 -17.37 -3.34 -11.24
CA VAL A 204 -18.23 -2.68 -10.25
C VAL A 204 -19.70 -2.63 -10.73
N LYS A 205 -19.93 -2.47 -12.03
CA LYS A 205 -21.28 -2.47 -12.60
C LYS A 205 -21.90 -3.89 -12.67
N MET A 206 -21.08 -4.91 -12.94
CA MET A 206 -21.56 -6.28 -13.14
C MET A 206 -21.76 -7.05 -11.82
N HIS A 207 -21.06 -6.68 -10.77
CA HIS A 207 -21.08 -7.41 -9.51
C HIS A 207 -21.59 -6.57 -8.35
N LYS A 208 -22.23 -7.22 -7.39
CA LYS A 208 -22.49 -6.59 -6.08
C LYS A 208 -21.15 -6.41 -5.38
N THR A 209 -20.76 -5.17 -5.17
CA THR A 209 -19.50 -4.82 -4.52
C THR A 209 -19.73 -4.25 -3.12
N GLN A 210 -18.70 -4.36 -2.28
CA GLN A 210 -18.64 -3.78 -0.95
C GLN A 210 -17.39 -2.91 -0.84
N GLN A 211 -17.42 -1.93 0.05
CA GLN A 211 -16.29 -1.08 0.40
C GLN A 211 -16.08 -1.10 1.91
N LEU A 212 -14.87 -0.83 2.36
CA LEU A 212 -14.55 -0.74 3.78
C LEU A 212 -15.07 0.58 4.38
N ASN A 213 -15.57 0.54 5.61
CA ASN A 213 -15.91 1.71 6.44
C ASN A 213 -16.70 2.81 5.68
N LEU A 214 -17.78 2.45 5.01
CA LEU A 214 -18.63 3.41 4.29
C LEU A 214 -19.17 4.53 5.20
N ASP A 215 -19.43 4.24 6.46
CA ASP A 215 -19.96 5.18 7.45
C ASP A 215 -18.99 6.35 7.73
N ALA A 216 -17.71 6.18 7.40
CA ALA A 216 -16.72 7.25 7.50
C ALA A 216 -16.85 8.35 6.44
N ASN A 217 -17.76 8.21 5.46
CA ASN A 217 -18.09 9.17 4.42
C ASN A 217 -16.87 9.68 3.61
N THR A 218 -15.84 8.87 3.46
CA THR A 218 -14.61 9.25 2.73
C THR A 218 -14.66 8.95 1.25
N ARG A 219 -15.70 8.29 0.76
CA ARG A 219 -15.86 7.83 -0.63
C ARG A 219 -14.63 7.06 -1.12
N PRO A 220 -14.37 5.85 -0.59
CA PRO A 220 -13.21 5.04 -0.95
C PRO A 220 -13.26 4.60 -2.43
N ASN A 221 -12.09 4.43 -3.06
CA ASN A 221 -11.95 3.94 -4.43
C ASN A 221 -11.35 2.52 -4.49
N VAL A 222 -11.59 1.72 -3.45
CA VAL A 222 -11.32 0.28 -3.45
C VAL A 222 -12.62 -0.46 -3.22
N TYR A 223 -12.95 -1.35 -4.15
CA TYR A 223 -14.17 -2.15 -4.16
C TYR A 223 -13.84 -3.62 -4.03
N TYR A 224 -14.67 -4.35 -3.31
CA TYR A 224 -14.53 -5.78 -3.10
C TYR A 224 -15.71 -6.52 -3.73
N ILE A 225 -15.44 -7.51 -4.57
CA ILE A 225 -16.42 -8.48 -5.05
C ILE A 225 -16.49 -9.61 -4.03
N ARG A 226 -17.69 -10.07 -3.68
CA ARG A 226 -18.06 -10.90 -2.54
C ARG A 226 -18.16 -10.11 -1.24
N SER A 227 -19.23 -10.34 -0.53
CA SER A 227 -19.45 -9.76 0.80
C SER A 227 -18.61 -10.45 1.88
N PHE A 228 -18.15 -9.67 2.82
CA PHE A 228 -17.49 -10.12 4.04
C PHE A 228 -18.07 -9.35 5.21
N ASN A 229 -18.13 -9.99 6.36
CA ASN A 229 -18.62 -9.34 7.57
C ASN A 229 -17.40 -8.85 8.35
N VAL A 230 -17.09 -7.59 8.23
CA VAL A 230 -15.97 -7.00 8.94
C VAL A 230 -16.53 -6.13 10.06
N LYS A 231 -16.70 -6.73 11.22
CA LYS A 231 -16.97 -5.99 12.45
C LYS A 231 -15.62 -5.57 13.06
N ASN A 232 -15.42 -4.26 13.24
CA ASN A 232 -14.28 -3.67 13.97
C ASN A 232 -12.89 -4.00 13.38
N LEU A 233 -12.60 -3.51 12.19
CA LEU A 233 -11.31 -3.72 11.52
C LEU A 233 -10.18 -2.82 12.00
N TYR A 234 -10.48 -1.75 12.73
CA TYR A 234 -9.51 -0.73 13.12
C TYR A 234 -9.77 -0.18 14.50
#